data_9adc8a52e3e0b3d4b77efe6340ef6383
#
_entry.id   9adc8a52e3e0b3d4b77efe6340ef6383
#
_cell.length_a   1.000
_cell.length_b   1.000
_cell.length_c   1.000
_cell.angle_alpha   90.00
_cell.angle_beta   90.00
_cell.angle_gamma   90.00
#
_symmetry.space_group_name_H-M   'P 1'
#
loop_
_entity.id
_entity.type
_entity.pdbx_description
1 polymer ?
#
loop_
_entity_poly.entity_id
_entity_poly.type
_entity_poly.pdbx_seq_one_letter_code
_entity_poly.pdbx_strand_id
1 'polypeptide(L)'
;RAGVSQATVSMVLNRKYNVSFSRETVERVEQAARELGYELPGRRKHKADRKEKLIVVFCPTLTSPYYVLLLQGIEAVANEQGYGVFICNTQRDAGLEEKYLRMMQTMRPAGIIYTCNPHPDFQHQVEKIAKETPLVIISNKEKTTTVDAINQDNTVVGRLMARHLLDLGHTDVAFITPPLTRRQWQRSKRVEGFVREFEKEGKKDHVLIKAADESNDRKIPRMDSEYAMG
;
A
#
# COMPACT_ATOMS: atom_id res chain seq x y z
N ARG A 1 12.73 34.32 -36.05
CA ARG A 1 13.26 33.32 -37.01
C ARG A 1 12.17 32.69 -37.87
N ALA A 2 10.95 32.47 -37.37
CA ALA A 2 9.84 31.93 -38.16
C ALA A 2 9.15 32.93 -39.10
N GLY A 3 9.45 34.26 -39.02
CA GLY A 3 8.88 35.30 -39.86
C GLY A 3 7.38 35.55 -39.66
N VAL A 4 6.84 35.19 -38.51
CA VAL A 4 5.41 35.38 -38.14
C VAL A 4 5.26 36.02 -36.76
N SER A 5 4.06 36.52 -36.43
CA SER A 5 3.78 37.17 -35.15
C SER A 5 3.88 36.18 -33.98
N GLN A 6 4.15 36.68 -32.76
CA GLN A 6 4.15 35.87 -31.53
C GLN A 6 2.81 35.16 -31.33
N ALA A 7 1.68 35.80 -31.64
CA ALA A 7 0.37 35.21 -31.55
C ALA A 7 0.23 34.00 -32.51
N THR A 8 0.72 34.13 -33.75
CA THR A 8 0.75 33.03 -34.73
C THR A 8 1.60 31.86 -34.22
N VAL A 9 2.80 32.14 -33.69
CA VAL A 9 3.67 31.12 -33.10
C VAL A 9 2.93 30.40 -31.95
N SER A 10 2.34 31.15 -31.04
CA SER A 10 1.59 30.58 -29.90
C SER A 10 0.41 29.72 -30.37
N MET A 11 -0.37 30.16 -31.31
CA MET A 11 -1.51 29.41 -31.84
C MET A 11 -1.07 28.12 -32.56
N VAL A 12 -0.04 28.18 -33.37
CA VAL A 12 0.49 27.01 -34.07
C VAL A 12 1.06 26.01 -33.10
N LEU A 13 1.91 26.44 -32.13
CA LEU A 13 2.56 25.53 -31.18
C LEU A 13 1.57 24.90 -30.18
N ASN A 14 0.52 25.63 -29.80
CA ASN A 14 -0.50 25.11 -28.86
C ASN A 14 -1.66 24.40 -29.54
N ARG A 15 -1.68 24.33 -30.90
CA ARG A 15 -2.75 23.71 -31.70
C ARG A 15 -4.17 24.21 -31.31
N LYS A 16 -4.30 25.45 -30.88
CA LYS A 16 -5.59 26.10 -30.58
C LYS A 16 -6.09 26.75 -31.90
N TYR A 17 -6.73 25.95 -32.73
CA TYR A 17 -7.19 26.40 -34.05
C TYR A 17 -8.63 26.89 -34.03
N ASN A 18 -8.79 28.18 -33.79
CA ASN A 18 -9.96 28.90 -34.31
C ASN A 18 -9.68 29.55 -35.65
N VAL A 19 -8.47 29.35 -36.19
CA VAL A 19 -7.98 29.92 -37.47
C VAL A 19 -7.13 28.86 -38.15
N SER A 20 -7.36 28.60 -39.43
CA SER A 20 -6.52 27.69 -40.23
C SER A 20 -5.27 28.44 -40.72
N PHE A 21 -4.10 27.89 -40.45
CA PHE A 21 -2.82 28.37 -41.01
C PHE A 21 -2.41 27.53 -42.22
N SER A 22 -1.70 28.17 -43.16
CA SER A 22 -1.14 27.42 -44.30
C SER A 22 -0.12 26.37 -43.77
N ARG A 23 -0.04 25.24 -44.46
CA ARG A 23 0.91 24.16 -44.10
C ARG A 23 2.34 24.67 -44.02
N GLU A 24 2.73 25.54 -44.95
CA GLU A 24 4.05 26.17 -44.97
C GLU A 24 4.32 27.02 -43.69
N THR A 25 3.33 27.77 -43.19
CA THR A 25 3.45 28.55 -41.96
C THR A 25 3.63 27.65 -40.74
N VAL A 26 2.90 26.54 -40.67
CA VAL A 26 3.01 25.56 -39.59
C VAL A 26 4.40 24.92 -39.58
N GLU A 27 4.88 24.47 -40.75
CA GLU A 27 6.20 23.83 -40.89
C GLU A 27 7.34 24.78 -40.51
N ARG A 28 7.30 26.06 -40.94
CA ARG A 28 8.30 27.08 -40.54
C ARG A 28 8.34 27.34 -39.04
N VAL A 29 7.20 27.43 -38.40
CA VAL A 29 7.13 27.67 -36.96
C VAL A 29 7.63 26.44 -36.18
N GLU A 30 7.25 25.24 -36.60
CA GLU A 30 7.71 24.01 -35.95
C GLU A 30 9.22 23.77 -36.15
N GLN A 31 9.77 24.15 -37.33
CA GLN A 31 11.19 24.05 -37.56
C GLN A 31 11.98 25.04 -36.73
N ALA A 32 11.56 26.31 -36.68
CA ALA A 32 12.19 27.33 -35.85
C ALA A 32 12.14 26.96 -34.36
N ALA A 33 11.06 26.34 -33.88
CA ALA A 33 10.95 25.85 -32.55
C ALA A 33 11.96 24.74 -32.22
N ARG A 34 12.12 23.77 -33.17
CA ARG A 34 13.13 22.69 -33.03
C ARG A 34 14.56 23.23 -32.97
N GLU A 35 14.88 24.17 -33.89
CA GLU A 35 16.22 24.80 -33.95
C GLU A 35 16.59 25.58 -32.68
N LEU A 36 15.57 26.10 -31.96
CA LEU A 36 15.72 26.80 -30.70
C LEU A 36 15.65 25.90 -29.46
N GLY A 37 15.53 24.58 -29.63
CA GLY A 37 15.39 23.63 -28.53
C GLY A 37 14.06 23.77 -27.77
N TYR A 38 13.04 24.43 -28.39
CA TYR A 38 11.73 24.59 -27.77
C TYR A 38 10.93 23.30 -27.87
N GLU A 39 10.64 22.68 -26.71
CA GLU A 39 9.75 21.51 -26.65
C GLU A 39 8.32 21.93 -26.97
N LEU A 40 7.78 21.47 -28.10
CA LEU A 40 6.42 21.75 -28.52
C LEU A 40 5.40 21.26 -27.48
N PRO A 41 4.53 22.14 -26.92
CA PRO A 41 3.43 21.73 -26.06
C PRO A 41 2.46 20.88 -26.88
N GLY A 42 2.52 19.60 -26.80
CA GLY A 42 1.70 18.67 -27.59
C GLY A 42 2.46 17.53 -28.24
N ARG A 43 3.80 17.62 -28.33
CA ARG A 43 4.69 16.45 -28.53
C ARG A 43 5.18 15.87 -27.19
N ARG A 44 4.57 16.17 -26.07
CA ARG A 44 4.52 15.17 -25.02
C ARG A 44 3.83 13.98 -25.65
N LYS A 45 4.61 13.09 -26.32
CA LYS A 45 4.18 11.72 -26.60
C LYS A 45 3.34 11.35 -25.40
N HIS A 46 2.10 10.96 -25.63
CA HIS A 46 1.19 10.58 -24.57
C HIS A 46 2.00 9.86 -23.50
N LYS A 47 2.32 10.55 -22.41
CA LYS A 47 2.80 9.93 -21.16
C LYS A 47 1.71 9.03 -20.58
N ALA A 48 0.60 8.90 -21.33
CA ALA A 48 -0.54 8.08 -20.99
C ALA A 48 -0.21 6.58 -20.87
N ASP A 49 0.89 6.11 -21.54
CA ASP A 49 1.28 4.71 -21.48
C ASP A 49 2.54 4.42 -20.66
N ARG A 50 3.22 5.42 -20.16
CA ARG A 50 4.35 5.20 -19.27
C ARG A 50 3.84 5.31 -17.85
N LYS A 51 3.47 4.18 -17.26
CA LYS A 51 3.26 4.09 -15.81
C LYS A 51 4.47 4.75 -15.15
N GLU A 52 4.24 5.70 -14.26
CA GLU A 52 5.35 6.30 -13.53
C GLU A 52 6.07 5.16 -12.81
N LYS A 53 7.42 5.23 -12.75
CA LYS A 53 8.19 4.26 -11.97
C LYS A 53 7.99 4.52 -10.47
N LEU A 54 6.75 4.36 -10.03
CA LEU A 54 6.29 4.66 -8.69
C LEU A 54 5.48 3.48 -8.15
N ILE A 55 5.90 2.97 -7.02
CA ILE A 55 5.14 1.99 -6.22
C ILE A 55 4.42 2.76 -5.11
N VAL A 56 3.12 2.55 -4.99
CA VAL A 56 2.32 3.13 -3.91
C VAL A 56 2.12 2.10 -2.82
N VAL A 57 2.40 2.47 -1.57
CA VAL A 57 2.27 1.58 -0.42
C VAL A 57 1.23 2.12 0.55
N PHE A 58 0.14 1.38 0.73
CA PHE A 58 -0.87 1.65 1.76
C PHE A 58 -0.41 1.07 3.09
N CYS A 59 -0.25 1.92 4.09
CA CYS A 59 0.21 1.56 5.42
C CYS A 59 -0.77 2.07 6.49
N PRO A 60 -1.16 1.25 7.47
CA PRO A 60 -2.15 1.65 8.47
C PRO A 60 -1.59 2.56 9.56
N THR A 61 -0.27 2.57 9.75
CA THR A 61 0.41 3.43 10.73
C THR A 61 1.91 3.45 10.50
N LEU A 62 2.55 4.57 10.80
CA LEU A 62 4.00 4.75 10.76
C LEU A 62 4.64 4.72 12.18
N THR A 63 3.86 4.46 13.22
CA THR A 63 4.36 4.42 14.61
C THR A 63 4.74 3.01 15.06
N SER A 64 4.28 1.97 14.36
CA SER A 64 4.61 0.58 14.68
C SER A 64 5.93 0.16 14.01
N PRO A 65 6.91 -0.36 14.78
CA PRO A 65 8.17 -0.87 14.22
C PRO A 65 7.99 -1.92 13.12
N TYR A 66 6.95 -2.75 13.23
CA TYR A 66 6.62 -3.75 12.21
C TYR A 66 6.42 -3.12 10.82
N TYR A 67 5.58 -2.08 10.72
CA TYR A 67 5.34 -1.43 9.44
C TYR A 67 6.53 -0.62 8.95
N VAL A 68 7.30 -0.02 9.86
CA VAL A 68 8.53 0.72 9.52
C VAL A 68 9.55 -0.20 8.87
N LEU A 69 9.83 -1.36 9.48
CA LEU A 69 10.77 -2.35 8.91
C LEU A 69 10.28 -2.92 7.58
N LEU A 70 8.98 -3.16 7.45
CA LEU A 70 8.39 -3.63 6.19
C LEU A 70 8.54 -2.58 5.08
N LEU A 71 8.27 -1.30 5.38
CA LEU A 71 8.45 -0.20 4.45
C LEU A 71 9.91 -0.03 4.02
N GLN A 72 10.86 -0.13 4.95
CA GLN A 72 12.30 -0.08 4.63
C GLN A 72 12.70 -1.19 3.66
N GLY A 73 12.21 -2.41 3.86
CA GLY A 73 12.45 -3.52 2.94
C GLY A 73 11.85 -3.28 1.55
N ILE A 74 10.62 -2.75 1.48
CA ILE A 74 9.97 -2.39 0.22
C ILE A 74 10.76 -1.29 -0.50
N GLU A 75 11.17 -0.24 0.22
CA GLU A 75 11.93 0.88 -0.33
C GLU A 75 13.29 0.43 -0.88
N ALA A 76 14.02 -0.41 -0.14
CA ALA A 76 15.30 -0.92 -0.57
C ALA A 76 15.19 -1.64 -1.92
N VAL A 77 14.28 -2.60 -2.05
CA VAL A 77 14.08 -3.36 -3.29
C VAL A 77 13.54 -2.46 -4.42
N ALA A 78 12.61 -1.56 -4.13
CA ALA A 78 12.07 -0.64 -5.13
C ALA A 78 13.18 0.26 -5.71
N ASN A 79 14.02 0.83 -4.86
CA ASN A 79 15.14 1.68 -5.27
C ASN A 79 16.16 0.94 -6.13
N GLU A 80 16.53 -0.30 -5.78
CA GLU A 80 17.41 -1.15 -6.58
C GLU A 80 16.85 -1.37 -8.00
N GLN A 81 15.53 -1.47 -8.13
CA GLN A 81 14.82 -1.65 -9.41
C GLN A 81 14.49 -0.31 -10.10
N GLY A 82 14.92 0.82 -9.54
CA GLY A 82 14.70 2.16 -10.09
C GLY A 82 13.26 2.65 -9.97
N TYR A 83 12.52 2.19 -8.95
CA TYR A 83 11.18 2.68 -8.59
C TYR A 83 11.26 3.60 -7.38
N GLY A 84 10.51 4.72 -7.42
CA GLY A 84 10.20 5.51 -6.22
C GLY A 84 9.10 4.85 -5.40
N VAL A 85 9.03 5.15 -4.10
CA VAL A 85 7.97 4.68 -3.21
C VAL A 85 7.17 5.87 -2.69
N PHE A 86 5.84 5.78 -2.78
CA PHE A 86 4.92 6.75 -2.19
C PHE A 86 4.09 6.07 -1.11
N ILE A 87 4.17 6.57 0.12
CA ILE A 87 3.51 5.97 1.28
C ILE A 87 2.19 6.68 1.55
N CYS A 88 1.09 5.92 1.50
CA CYS A 88 -0.25 6.34 1.90
C CYS A 88 -0.50 5.87 3.34
N ASN A 89 -0.22 6.74 4.34
CA ASN A 89 -0.53 6.44 5.73
C ASN A 89 -2.03 6.63 5.99
N THR A 90 -2.78 5.54 6.03
CA THR A 90 -4.24 5.59 6.19
C THR A 90 -4.69 5.85 7.62
N GLN A 91 -3.81 5.74 8.61
CA GLN A 91 -4.12 5.89 10.04
C GLN A 91 -5.31 5.02 10.52
N ARG A 92 -5.58 3.91 9.81
CA ARG A 92 -6.77 3.06 9.98
C ARG A 92 -8.09 3.82 9.80
N ASP A 93 -8.05 4.96 9.13
CA ASP A 93 -9.21 5.81 8.83
C ASP A 93 -9.74 5.51 7.42
N ALA A 94 -11.02 5.18 7.32
CA ALA A 94 -11.66 4.83 6.05
C ALA A 94 -11.70 6.02 5.08
N GLY A 95 -11.89 7.25 5.59
CA GLY A 95 -11.93 8.45 4.74
C GLY A 95 -10.57 8.76 4.12
N LEU A 96 -9.47 8.58 4.87
CA LEU A 96 -8.12 8.72 4.32
C LEU A 96 -7.82 7.61 3.29
N GLU A 97 -8.22 6.37 3.56
CA GLU A 97 -8.04 5.28 2.60
C GLU A 97 -8.79 5.56 1.30
N GLU A 98 -10.05 5.97 1.38
CA GLU A 98 -10.85 6.35 0.21
C GLU A 98 -10.22 7.49 -0.59
N LYS A 99 -9.72 8.53 0.11
CA LYS A 99 -9.03 9.65 -0.54
C LYS A 99 -7.81 9.17 -1.33
N TYR A 100 -6.98 8.31 -0.75
CA TYR A 100 -5.82 7.76 -1.44
C TYR A 100 -6.22 6.85 -2.61
N LEU A 101 -7.26 6.02 -2.46
CA LEU A 101 -7.76 5.21 -3.57
C LEU A 101 -8.24 6.04 -4.76
N ARG A 102 -8.89 7.17 -4.52
CA ARG A 102 -9.27 8.11 -5.58
C ARG A 102 -8.04 8.71 -6.29
N MET A 103 -6.96 8.98 -5.55
CA MET A 103 -5.71 9.49 -6.14
C MET A 103 -5.06 8.48 -7.10
N MET A 104 -5.22 7.17 -6.88
CA MET A 104 -4.64 6.14 -7.74
C MET A 104 -5.12 6.24 -9.20
N GLN A 105 -6.36 6.66 -9.41
CA GLN A 105 -6.94 6.84 -10.76
C GLN A 105 -6.19 7.90 -11.59
N THR A 106 -5.68 8.93 -10.92
CA THR A 106 -4.93 10.03 -11.57
C THR A 106 -3.43 9.74 -11.62
N MET A 107 -2.90 9.16 -10.56
CA MET A 107 -1.46 8.91 -10.36
C MET A 107 -0.95 7.76 -11.24
N ARG A 108 -1.78 6.75 -11.53
CA ARG A 108 -1.46 5.56 -12.35
C ARG A 108 -0.11 4.94 -11.99
N PRO A 109 0.09 4.50 -10.76
CA PRO A 109 1.36 3.94 -10.32
C PRO A 109 1.70 2.67 -11.09
N ALA A 110 2.99 2.28 -11.09
CA ALA A 110 3.44 1.04 -11.66
C ALA A 110 2.92 -0.18 -10.89
N GLY A 111 2.72 -0.03 -9.57
CA GLY A 111 2.16 -1.06 -8.71
C GLY A 111 1.68 -0.50 -7.38
N ILE A 112 0.86 -1.27 -6.68
CA ILE A 112 0.31 -0.94 -5.37
C ILE A 112 0.58 -2.08 -4.40
N ILE A 113 1.04 -1.75 -3.20
CA ILE A 113 1.23 -2.68 -2.10
C ILE A 113 0.36 -2.26 -0.92
N TYR A 114 -0.50 -3.13 -0.46
CA TYR A 114 -1.19 -2.99 0.82
C TYR A 114 -0.43 -3.75 1.89
N THR A 115 0.01 -3.08 2.95
CA THR A 115 0.70 -3.71 4.09
C THR A 115 -0.26 -4.29 5.15
N CYS A 116 -1.55 -4.12 4.94
CA CYS A 116 -2.65 -4.68 5.73
C CYS A 116 -3.86 -4.91 4.83
N ASN A 117 -4.92 -5.54 5.34
CA ASN A 117 -6.16 -5.64 4.59
C ASN A 117 -6.79 -4.27 4.34
N PRO A 118 -7.30 -4.00 3.13
CA PRO A 118 -8.09 -2.81 2.87
C PRO A 118 -9.35 -2.78 3.75
N HIS A 119 -9.93 -1.61 3.92
CA HIS A 119 -11.22 -1.49 4.60
C HIS A 119 -12.29 -2.32 3.85
N PRO A 120 -13.18 -3.04 4.55
CA PRO A 120 -14.18 -3.91 3.92
C PRO A 120 -15.02 -3.20 2.85
N ASP A 121 -15.38 -1.94 3.08
CA ASP A 121 -16.18 -1.13 2.16
C ASP A 121 -15.46 -0.85 0.83
N PHE A 122 -14.13 -0.96 0.78
CA PHE A 122 -13.32 -0.68 -0.41
C PHE A 122 -12.79 -1.93 -1.09
N GLN A 123 -13.09 -3.11 -0.60
CA GLN A 123 -12.58 -4.36 -1.17
C GLN A 123 -12.88 -4.48 -2.66
N HIS A 124 -14.12 -4.21 -3.07
CA HIS A 124 -14.51 -4.22 -4.48
C HIS A 124 -13.75 -3.18 -5.32
N GLN A 125 -13.50 -1.98 -4.76
CA GLN A 125 -12.75 -0.94 -5.46
C GLN A 125 -11.29 -1.34 -5.64
N VAL A 126 -10.68 -1.95 -4.62
CA VAL A 126 -9.31 -2.49 -4.67
C VAL A 126 -9.21 -3.60 -5.71
N GLU A 127 -10.16 -4.53 -5.77
CA GLU A 127 -10.23 -5.58 -6.78
C GLU A 127 -10.37 -5.01 -8.21
N LYS A 128 -11.15 -3.94 -8.36
CA LYS A 128 -11.26 -3.25 -9.66
C LYS A 128 -9.94 -2.62 -10.07
N ILE A 129 -9.23 -1.94 -9.16
CA ILE A 129 -7.91 -1.35 -9.42
C ILE A 129 -6.89 -2.44 -9.78
N ALA A 130 -6.95 -3.59 -9.12
CA ALA A 130 -6.04 -4.70 -9.36
C ALA A 130 -6.14 -5.30 -10.77
N LYS A 131 -7.25 -5.07 -11.49
CA LYS A 131 -7.39 -5.48 -12.90
C LYS A 131 -6.57 -4.62 -13.86
N GLU A 132 -6.28 -3.37 -13.49
CA GLU A 132 -5.57 -2.41 -14.32
C GLU A 132 -4.15 -2.13 -13.83
N THR A 133 -3.90 -2.29 -12.54
CA THR A 133 -2.62 -2.01 -11.89
C THR A 133 -2.20 -3.20 -11.03
N PRO A 134 -0.98 -3.72 -11.18
CA PRO A 134 -0.45 -4.77 -10.32
C PRO A 134 -0.63 -4.40 -8.84
N LEU A 135 -1.29 -5.26 -8.08
CA LEU A 135 -1.62 -5.01 -6.68
C LEU A 135 -1.38 -6.26 -5.84
N VAL A 136 -0.65 -6.09 -4.73
CA VAL A 136 -0.35 -7.16 -3.77
C VAL A 136 -0.79 -6.72 -2.38
N ILE A 137 -1.41 -7.62 -1.64
CA ILE A 137 -1.78 -7.42 -0.23
C ILE A 137 -0.83 -8.25 0.65
N ILE A 138 -0.08 -7.59 1.53
CA ILE A 138 0.72 -8.26 2.57
C ILE A 138 -0.13 -8.36 3.82
N SER A 139 -0.53 -9.51 4.15
CA SER A 139 -1.43 -9.90 5.23
C SER A 139 -2.72 -10.50 4.69
N ASN A 140 -2.98 -11.63 5.13
CA ASN A 140 -4.16 -12.49 5.07
C ASN A 140 -5.23 -12.21 4.03
N LYS A 141 -5.13 -12.99 2.99
CA LYS A 141 -6.20 -13.23 2.05
C LYS A 141 -7.29 -14.07 2.73
N GLU A 142 -8.47 -13.55 2.88
CA GLU A 142 -9.64 -14.41 2.86
C GLU A 142 -9.65 -15.13 1.51
N LYS A 143 -9.94 -16.42 1.48
CA LYS A 143 -9.85 -17.28 0.27
C LYS A 143 -10.66 -16.79 -0.95
N THR A 144 -11.39 -15.69 -0.82
CA THR A 144 -12.34 -15.15 -1.78
C THR A 144 -11.86 -13.98 -2.63
N THR A 145 -10.66 -13.43 -2.41
CA THR A 145 -10.18 -12.29 -3.20
C THR A 145 -9.43 -12.74 -4.45
N THR A 146 -9.66 -12.03 -5.56
CA THR A 146 -8.95 -12.23 -6.85
C THR A 146 -7.61 -11.50 -6.91
N VAL A 147 -7.21 -10.83 -5.83
CA VAL A 147 -5.97 -10.04 -5.73
C VAL A 147 -4.83 -10.91 -5.20
N ASP A 148 -3.63 -10.71 -5.70
CA ASP A 148 -2.45 -11.40 -5.21
C ASP A 148 -2.17 -11.03 -3.75
N ALA A 149 -1.77 -12.02 -2.95
CA ALA A 149 -1.52 -11.82 -1.54
C ALA A 149 -0.32 -12.60 -1.02
N ILE A 150 0.45 -11.97 -0.13
CA ILE A 150 1.48 -12.61 0.68
C ILE A 150 0.86 -12.93 2.03
N ASN A 151 0.70 -14.20 2.32
CA ASN A 151 0.07 -14.68 3.55
C ASN A 151 1.08 -15.33 4.46
N GLN A 152 0.99 -15.00 5.74
CA GLN A 152 1.66 -15.72 6.81
C GLN A 152 0.64 -16.63 7.51
N ASP A 153 0.97 -17.91 7.67
CA ASP A 153 0.12 -18.82 8.44
C ASP A 153 0.26 -18.51 9.94
N ASN A 154 -0.66 -17.70 10.44
CA ASN A 154 -0.67 -17.28 11.83
C ASN A 154 -0.96 -18.42 12.82
N THR A 155 -1.62 -19.48 12.39
CA THR A 155 -1.81 -20.68 13.24
C THR A 155 -0.47 -21.39 13.46
N VAL A 156 0.33 -21.51 12.39
CA VAL A 156 1.69 -22.06 12.48
C VAL A 156 2.58 -21.18 13.35
N VAL A 157 2.52 -19.86 13.17
CA VAL A 157 3.29 -18.91 14.03
C VAL A 157 2.94 -19.10 15.50
N GLY A 158 1.65 -19.13 15.84
CA GLY A 158 1.22 -19.36 17.23
C GLY A 158 1.72 -20.69 17.79
N ARG A 159 1.62 -21.76 16.99
CA ARG A 159 2.15 -23.06 17.35
C ARG A 159 3.65 -23.05 17.63
N LEU A 160 4.43 -22.42 16.76
CA LEU A 160 5.89 -22.32 16.94
C LEU A 160 6.27 -21.56 18.20
N MET A 161 5.55 -20.47 18.52
CA MET A 161 5.74 -19.71 19.77
C MET A 161 5.47 -20.60 21.00
N ALA A 162 4.35 -21.33 20.99
CA ALA A 162 3.99 -22.25 22.08
C ALA A 162 5.00 -23.37 22.23
N ARG A 163 5.41 -23.99 21.11
CA ARG A 163 6.40 -25.09 21.12
C ARG A 163 7.71 -24.64 21.71
N HIS A 164 8.19 -23.46 21.34
CA HIS A 164 9.42 -22.91 21.89
C HIS A 164 9.35 -22.75 23.43
N LEU A 165 8.25 -22.24 23.96
CA LEU A 165 8.07 -22.11 25.42
C LEU A 165 8.00 -23.47 26.12
N LEU A 166 7.27 -24.43 25.54
CA LEU A 166 7.18 -25.80 26.05
C LEU A 166 8.52 -26.51 26.07
N ASP A 167 9.31 -26.36 25.00
CA ASP A 167 10.65 -26.96 24.88
C ASP A 167 11.65 -26.37 25.91
N LEU A 168 11.41 -25.11 26.33
CA LEU A 168 12.15 -24.47 27.42
C LEU A 168 11.62 -24.85 28.81
N GLY A 169 10.57 -25.67 28.93
CA GLY A 169 9.99 -26.14 30.18
C GLY A 169 8.97 -25.20 30.82
N HIS A 170 8.55 -24.15 30.10
CA HIS A 170 7.50 -23.25 30.63
C HIS A 170 6.13 -23.94 30.54
N THR A 171 5.40 -23.93 31.65
CA THR A 171 4.06 -24.53 31.74
C THR A 171 2.97 -23.47 31.89
N ASP A 172 3.23 -22.43 32.66
CA ASP A 172 2.30 -21.34 32.93
C ASP A 172 2.72 -20.12 32.11
N VAL A 173 1.87 -19.69 31.17
CA VAL A 173 2.21 -18.66 30.21
C VAL A 173 1.07 -17.66 30.02
N ALA A 174 1.42 -16.42 29.68
CA ALA A 174 0.47 -15.40 29.25
C ALA A 174 0.70 -15.03 27.81
N PHE A 175 -0.36 -15.02 27.01
CA PHE A 175 -0.37 -14.49 25.65
C PHE A 175 -0.99 -13.10 25.66
N ILE A 176 -0.16 -12.06 25.55
CA ILE A 176 -0.59 -10.67 25.50
C ILE A 176 -0.76 -10.25 24.05
N THR A 177 -1.88 -9.66 23.69
CA THR A 177 -2.20 -9.31 22.32
C THR A 177 -3.02 -8.02 22.23
N PRO A 178 -2.88 -7.23 21.16
CA PRO A 178 -3.86 -6.22 20.79
C PRO A 178 -5.26 -6.83 20.61
N PRO A 179 -6.33 -6.01 20.43
CA PRO A 179 -7.69 -6.51 20.35
C PRO A 179 -7.89 -7.64 19.35
N LEU A 180 -8.67 -8.65 19.74
CA LEU A 180 -9.05 -9.79 18.91
C LEU A 180 -10.35 -9.48 18.19
N THR A 181 -10.27 -8.73 17.07
CA THR A 181 -11.43 -8.31 16.30
C THR A 181 -11.62 -9.18 15.04
N ARG A 182 -12.83 -9.20 14.49
CA ARG A 182 -13.10 -9.86 13.20
C ARG A 182 -12.24 -9.29 12.08
N ARG A 183 -11.96 -7.99 12.10
CA ARG A 183 -11.11 -7.30 11.11
C ARG A 183 -9.66 -7.78 11.15
N GLN A 184 -9.21 -8.29 12.30
CA GLN A 184 -7.84 -8.75 12.52
C GLN A 184 -7.81 -10.23 12.96
N TRP A 185 -8.62 -11.04 12.29
CA TRP A 185 -8.77 -12.47 12.56
C TRP A 185 -7.44 -13.25 12.57
N GLN A 186 -6.39 -12.72 11.97
CA GLN A 186 -5.03 -13.27 12.02
C GLN A 186 -4.49 -13.36 13.45
N ARG A 187 -4.79 -12.35 14.27
CA ARG A 187 -4.40 -12.37 15.69
C ARG A 187 -5.10 -13.53 16.38
N SER A 188 -6.39 -13.72 16.11
CA SER A 188 -7.17 -14.84 16.65
C SER A 188 -6.59 -16.18 16.19
N LYS A 189 -6.16 -16.30 14.93
CA LYS A 189 -5.52 -17.52 14.42
C LYS A 189 -4.18 -17.80 15.11
N ARG A 190 -3.41 -16.77 15.42
CA ARG A 190 -2.16 -16.91 16.16
C ARG A 190 -2.41 -17.39 17.58
N VAL A 191 -3.38 -16.81 18.28
CA VAL A 191 -3.80 -17.26 19.62
C VAL A 191 -4.32 -18.68 19.56
N GLU A 192 -5.17 -19.02 18.58
CA GLU A 192 -5.69 -20.37 18.40
C GLU A 192 -4.57 -21.40 18.24
N GLY A 193 -3.59 -21.11 17.38
CA GLY A 193 -2.42 -21.98 17.18
C GLY A 193 -1.59 -22.16 18.45
N PHE A 194 -1.42 -21.08 19.22
CA PHE A 194 -0.70 -21.09 20.49
C PHE A 194 -1.40 -21.97 21.53
N VAL A 195 -2.71 -21.74 21.76
CA VAL A 195 -3.50 -22.49 22.74
C VAL A 195 -3.59 -23.97 22.39
N ARG A 196 -3.80 -24.29 21.11
CA ARG A 196 -3.90 -25.69 20.65
C ARG A 196 -2.63 -26.48 20.93
N GLU A 197 -1.45 -25.86 20.88
CA GLU A 197 -0.20 -26.57 21.14
C GLU A 197 -0.06 -26.89 22.64
N PHE A 198 -0.44 -25.98 23.54
CA PHE A 198 -0.53 -26.25 24.98
C PHE A 198 -1.62 -27.29 25.31
N GLU A 199 -2.73 -27.27 24.60
CA GLU A 199 -3.82 -28.24 24.76
C GLU A 199 -3.37 -29.67 24.44
N LYS A 200 -2.54 -29.88 23.43
CA LYS A 200 -1.95 -31.19 23.08
C LYS A 200 -1.10 -31.75 24.21
N GLU A 201 -0.48 -30.90 25.00
CA GLU A 201 0.34 -31.29 26.16
C GLU A 201 -0.49 -31.37 27.47
N GLY A 202 -1.83 -31.27 27.36
CA GLY A 202 -2.74 -31.27 28.53
C GLY A 202 -2.63 -30.02 29.40
N LYS A 203 -2.07 -28.92 28.89
CA LYS A 203 -1.77 -27.70 29.67
C LYS A 203 -2.59 -26.49 29.23
N LYS A 204 -3.76 -26.69 28.62
CA LYS A 204 -4.63 -25.60 28.13
C LYS A 204 -4.98 -24.58 29.22
N ASP A 205 -5.30 -25.05 30.41
CA ASP A 205 -5.73 -24.22 31.53
C ASP A 205 -4.58 -23.37 32.15
N HIS A 206 -3.36 -23.62 31.69
CA HIS A 206 -2.16 -22.88 32.07
C HIS A 206 -1.84 -21.72 31.12
N VAL A 207 -2.71 -21.46 30.14
CA VAL A 207 -2.55 -20.36 29.16
C VAL A 207 -3.51 -19.23 29.50
N LEU A 208 -2.98 -18.13 30.00
CA LEU A 208 -3.72 -16.89 30.18
C LEU A 208 -3.70 -16.08 28.88
N ILE A 209 -4.87 -15.71 28.35
CA ILE A 209 -4.96 -14.80 27.21
C ILE A 209 -5.39 -13.42 27.69
N LYS A 210 -4.56 -12.41 27.44
CA LYS A 210 -4.80 -11.03 27.80
C LYS A 210 -4.85 -10.18 26.53
N ALA A 211 -6.07 -9.90 26.04
CA ALA A 211 -6.31 -9.07 24.88
C ALA A 211 -6.71 -7.66 25.31
N ALA A 212 -6.14 -6.64 24.67
CA ALA A 212 -6.52 -5.25 24.92
C ALA A 212 -7.93 -4.94 24.41
N ASP A 213 -8.56 -3.90 24.95
CA ASP A 213 -9.87 -3.43 24.50
C ASP A 213 -9.81 -2.76 23.13
N GLU A 214 -10.81 -2.98 22.30
CA GLU A 214 -10.88 -2.41 20.93
C GLU A 214 -10.87 -0.87 20.93
N SER A 215 -11.43 -0.23 21.95
CA SER A 215 -11.45 1.22 22.12
C SER A 215 -10.05 1.84 22.23
N ASN A 216 -9.07 1.06 22.66
CA ASN A 216 -7.69 1.49 22.88
C ASN A 216 -6.77 1.27 21.65
N ASP A 217 -7.16 0.46 20.66
CA ASP A 217 -6.31 0.10 19.50
C ASP A 217 -5.85 1.33 18.67
N ARG A 218 -6.53 2.47 18.79
CA ARG A 218 -6.20 3.72 18.08
C ARG A 218 -5.39 4.72 18.91
N LYS A 219 -5.37 4.58 20.24
CA LYS A 219 -4.92 5.64 21.14
C LYS A 219 -3.48 5.50 21.62
N ILE A 220 -2.95 4.28 21.69
CA ILE A 220 -1.68 4.01 22.37
C ILE A 220 -0.69 3.34 21.42
N PRO A 221 0.39 4.03 21.00
CA PRO A 221 1.42 3.48 20.11
C PRO A 221 2.19 2.26 20.70
N ARG A 222 2.19 2.14 22.04
CA ARG A 222 2.88 1.07 22.79
C ARG A 222 1.91 0.23 23.63
N MET A 223 0.71 0.06 23.13
CA MET A 223 -0.38 -0.58 23.87
C MET A 223 -0.02 -1.95 24.45
N ASP A 224 0.75 -2.76 23.70
CA ASP A 224 1.10 -4.11 24.13
C ASP A 224 1.98 -4.09 25.38
N SER A 225 2.93 -3.14 25.50
CA SER A 225 3.79 -3.00 26.68
C SER A 225 3.06 -2.35 27.86
N GLU A 226 2.22 -1.35 27.63
CA GLU A 226 1.44 -0.71 28.68
C GLU A 226 0.39 -1.67 29.26
N TYR A 227 -0.24 -2.49 28.40
CA TYR A 227 -1.20 -3.48 28.84
C TYR A 227 -0.57 -4.64 29.64
N ALA A 228 0.72 -4.92 29.40
CA ALA A 228 1.44 -5.94 30.14
C ALA A 228 1.81 -5.49 31.55
N MET A 229 1.95 -4.19 31.80
CA MET A 229 2.33 -3.62 33.09
C MET A 229 1.14 -3.34 34.03
N GLY A 230 -0.08 -3.35 33.52
CA GLY A 230 -1.34 -3.17 34.27
C GLY A 230 -2.01 -4.49 34.53
#